data_d9aedd3118954ec4ce06592c83460b5a
#
_entry.id   d9aedd3118954ec4ce06592c83460b5a
#
_cell.length_a   1.000
_cell.length_b   1.000
_cell.length_c   1.000
_cell.angle_alpha   90.00
_cell.angle_beta   90.00
_cell.angle_gamma   90.00
#
_symmetry.space_group_name_H-M   'P 1'
#
loop_
_entity.id
_entity.type
_entity.pdbx_description
1 polymer ?
#
loop_
_entity_poly.entity_id
_entity_poly.type
_entity_poly.pdbx_seq_one_letter_code
_entity_poly.pdbx_strand_id
1 'polypeptide(L)'
;GLSGPAILRLSAWQARAFQNENYHFEIKVNWLGDVSEEQVREQFNRLRNGKTEVKTKVFEQIPRRFWERLVEFVGIHDHLKWAQLTKDKEASLIQELISGRYSVQGKTTNKDEFVTCGGVSLNEIDFKTMESRLVPGLHFAGECLDIDGITGGYNLQAAWTGGRLAGLAMANE
;
A
#
# COMPACT_ATOMS: atom_id res chain seq x y z
N GLY A 1 6.85 6.26 -10.64
CA GLY A 1 5.92 5.27 -10.12
C GLY A 1 5.70 5.43 -8.62
N LEU A 2 4.72 4.71 -8.07
CA LEU A 2 4.45 4.67 -6.64
C LEU A 2 5.22 3.51 -6.00
N SER A 3 5.76 3.72 -4.81
CA SER A 3 6.50 2.73 -4.04
C SER A 3 6.37 3.01 -2.53
N GLY A 4 7.04 2.21 -1.73
CA GLY A 4 7.08 2.38 -0.27
C GLY A 4 6.17 1.42 0.49
N PRO A 5 6.16 1.47 1.84
CA PRO A 5 5.51 0.46 2.68
C PRO A 5 4.01 0.27 2.41
N ALA A 6 3.28 1.35 2.11
CA ALA A 6 1.85 1.29 1.79
C ALA A 6 1.60 0.52 0.49
N ILE A 7 2.42 0.76 -0.54
CA ILE A 7 2.30 0.08 -1.83
C ILE A 7 2.70 -1.40 -1.70
N LEU A 8 3.74 -1.71 -0.92
CA LEU A 8 4.14 -3.10 -0.64
C LEU A 8 3.00 -3.89 0.04
N ARG A 9 2.33 -3.29 1.03
CA ARG A 9 1.17 -3.92 1.67
C ARG A 9 0.00 -4.09 0.71
N LEU A 10 -0.33 -3.03 -0.04
CA LEU A 10 -1.42 -3.06 -1.01
C LEU A 10 -1.18 -4.13 -2.09
N SER A 11 0.04 -4.22 -2.62
CA SER A 11 0.39 -5.21 -3.65
C SER A 11 0.33 -6.64 -3.12
N ALA A 12 0.71 -6.89 -1.86
CA ALA A 12 0.56 -8.20 -1.25
C ALA A 12 -0.92 -8.58 -1.08
N TRP A 13 -1.74 -7.69 -0.50
CA TRP A 13 -3.15 -7.99 -0.25
C TRP A 13 -4.02 -8.08 -1.51
N GLN A 14 -3.63 -7.39 -2.57
CA GLN A 14 -4.41 -7.31 -3.80
C GLN A 14 -3.75 -8.00 -5.00
N ALA A 15 -2.76 -8.86 -4.76
CA ALA A 15 -1.96 -9.49 -5.82
C ALA A 15 -2.83 -10.17 -6.88
N ARG A 16 -3.83 -10.98 -6.47
CA ARG A 16 -4.76 -11.66 -7.38
C ARG A 16 -5.69 -10.68 -8.10
N ALA A 17 -6.25 -9.70 -7.38
CA ALA A 17 -7.12 -8.70 -7.97
C ALA A 17 -6.37 -7.88 -9.03
N PHE A 18 -5.15 -7.44 -8.73
CA PHE A 18 -4.32 -6.69 -9.67
C PHE A 18 -3.95 -7.51 -10.91
N GLN A 19 -3.70 -8.80 -10.74
CA GLN A 19 -3.45 -9.69 -11.87
C GLN A 19 -4.69 -9.84 -12.76
N ASN A 20 -5.88 -9.99 -12.17
CA ASN A 20 -7.14 -10.11 -12.91
C ASN A 20 -7.45 -8.84 -13.72
N GLU A 21 -7.07 -7.68 -13.21
CA GLU A 21 -7.17 -6.37 -13.90
C GLU A 21 -6.00 -6.11 -14.86
N ASN A 22 -5.11 -7.08 -15.06
CA ASN A 22 -3.88 -6.91 -15.86
C ASN A 22 -3.05 -5.69 -15.43
N TYR A 23 -3.09 -5.33 -14.14
CA TYR A 23 -2.45 -4.15 -13.56
C TYR A 23 -2.91 -2.81 -14.18
N HIS A 24 -4.18 -2.75 -14.63
CA HIS A 24 -4.81 -1.53 -15.12
C HIS A 24 -5.99 -1.18 -14.21
N PHE A 25 -5.77 -0.28 -13.28
CA PHE A 25 -6.77 0.13 -12.29
C PHE A 25 -6.50 1.55 -11.78
N GLU A 26 -7.42 2.10 -11.01
CA GLU A 26 -7.25 3.39 -10.34
C GLU A 26 -7.04 3.17 -8.84
N ILE A 27 -6.12 3.93 -8.26
CA ILE A 27 -5.95 4.00 -6.81
C ILE A 27 -6.28 5.39 -6.30
N LYS A 28 -6.80 5.45 -5.06
CA LYS A 28 -6.94 6.68 -4.29
C LYS A 28 -5.87 6.72 -3.22
N VAL A 29 -5.18 7.84 -3.11
CA VAL A 29 -4.11 8.03 -2.12
C VAL A 29 -4.48 9.15 -1.17
N ASN A 30 -4.44 8.87 0.12
CA ASN A 30 -4.40 9.88 1.17
C ASN A 30 -2.94 10.09 1.58
N TRP A 31 -2.39 11.25 1.25
CA TRP A 31 -0.99 11.59 1.56
C TRP A 31 -0.77 12.02 3.01
N LEU A 32 -1.86 12.30 3.73
CA LEU A 32 -1.83 12.77 5.11
C LEU A 32 -2.16 11.66 6.13
N GLY A 33 -2.40 10.42 5.66
CA GLY A 33 -2.75 9.30 6.52
C GLY A 33 -4.12 9.48 7.18
N ASP A 34 -4.14 9.61 8.52
CA ASP A 34 -5.38 9.67 9.29
C ASP A 34 -5.96 11.09 9.42
N VAL A 35 -5.39 12.09 8.73
CA VAL A 35 -5.90 13.46 8.78
C VAL A 35 -7.18 13.56 7.96
N SER A 36 -8.26 14.06 8.59
CA SER A 36 -9.55 14.25 7.93
C SER A 36 -9.59 15.52 7.07
N GLU A 37 -10.57 15.57 6.16
CA GLU A 37 -10.81 16.76 5.34
C GLU A 37 -11.07 18.01 6.20
N GLU A 38 -11.82 17.86 7.29
CA GLU A 38 -12.13 18.94 8.21
C GLU A 38 -10.87 19.53 8.85
N GLN A 39 -9.98 18.66 9.31
CA GLN A 39 -8.69 19.06 9.88
C GLN A 39 -7.83 19.80 8.86
N VAL A 40 -7.83 19.37 7.60
CA VAL A 40 -7.11 20.07 6.52
C VAL A 40 -7.73 21.46 6.30
N ARG A 41 -9.08 21.55 6.23
CA ARG A 41 -9.80 22.83 6.07
C ARG A 41 -9.53 23.79 7.22
N GLU A 42 -9.55 23.30 8.44
CA GLU A 42 -9.20 24.11 9.62
C GLU A 42 -7.78 24.66 9.53
N GLN A 43 -6.82 23.83 9.15
CA GLN A 43 -5.44 24.25 8.97
C GLN A 43 -5.30 25.33 7.90
N PHE A 44 -5.97 25.17 6.75
CA PHE A 44 -5.98 26.15 5.68
C PHE A 44 -6.65 27.48 6.11
N ASN A 45 -7.76 27.40 6.84
CA ASN A 45 -8.42 28.58 7.40
C ASN A 45 -7.52 29.39 8.36
N ARG A 46 -6.73 28.70 9.19
CA ARG A 46 -5.75 29.37 10.06
C ARG A 46 -4.70 30.15 9.26
N LEU A 47 -4.24 29.55 8.14
CA LEU A 47 -3.23 30.16 7.29
C LEU A 47 -3.75 31.38 6.51
N ARG A 48 -5.07 31.47 6.25
CA ARG A 48 -5.68 32.63 5.58
C ARG A 48 -5.52 33.93 6.33
N ASN A 49 -5.37 33.87 7.66
CA ASN A 49 -5.13 35.04 8.49
C ASN A 49 -3.67 35.54 8.45
N GLY A 50 -2.79 34.78 7.81
CA GLY A 50 -1.36 35.10 7.71
C GLY A 50 -0.96 35.74 6.39
N LYS A 51 0.33 36.04 6.29
CA LYS A 51 0.97 36.58 5.07
C LYS A 51 1.70 35.50 4.25
N THR A 52 1.55 34.23 4.64
CA THR A 52 2.29 33.08 4.07
C THR A 52 1.77 32.77 2.67
N GLU A 53 2.67 32.37 1.80
CA GLU A 53 2.35 31.86 0.47
C GLU A 53 1.84 30.41 0.52
N VAL A 54 0.94 30.04 -0.39
CA VAL A 54 0.39 28.68 -0.47
C VAL A 54 1.51 27.65 -0.75
N LYS A 55 2.53 28.03 -1.50
CA LYS A 55 3.69 27.18 -1.82
C LYS A 55 4.56 26.84 -0.62
N THR A 56 4.42 27.55 0.51
CA THR A 56 5.13 27.20 1.74
C THR A 56 4.57 25.92 2.34
N LYS A 57 5.45 24.94 2.62
CA LYS A 57 5.07 23.63 3.19
C LYS A 57 4.22 23.80 4.45
N VAL A 58 3.10 23.06 4.50
CA VAL A 58 2.11 23.13 5.60
C VAL A 58 2.16 21.91 6.51
N PHE A 59 2.33 20.73 5.94
CA PHE A 59 2.24 19.46 6.67
C PHE A 59 3.61 18.82 6.83
N GLU A 60 3.98 18.45 8.07
CA GLU A 60 5.28 17.86 8.39
C GLU A 60 5.56 16.55 7.66
N GLN A 61 4.53 15.70 7.52
CA GLN A 61 4.61 14.39 6.88
C GLN A 61 4.79 14.45 5.36
N ILE A 62 4.57 15.62 4.76
CA ILE A 62 4.73 15.81 3.31
C ILE A 62 6.09 16.46 3.02
N PRO A 63 6.95 15.87 2.17
CA PRO A 63 8.16 16.50 1.71
C PRO A 63 7.88 17.82 1.00
N ARG A 64 8.70 18.86 1.26
CA ARG A 64 8.53 20.19 0.66
C ARG A 64 8.39 20.14 -0.87
N ARG A 65 9.24 19.37 -1.54
CA ARG A 65 9.23 19.24 -3.01
C ARG A 65 7.93 18.63 -3.53
N PHE A 66 7.33 17.69 -2.77
CA PHE A 66 6.05 17.10 -3.13
C PHE A 66 4.90 18.10 -2.95
N TRP A 67 4.90 18.85 -1.85
CA TRP A 67 3.95 19.94 -1.62
C TRP A 67 3.96 20.98 -2.76
N GLU A 68 5.15 21.46 -3.12
CA GLU A 68 5.32 22.43 -4.23
C GLU A 68 4.73 21.88 -5.54
N ARG A 69 4.94 20.59 -5.84
CA ARG A 69 4.38 19.93 -7.02
C ARG A 69 2.86 19.79 -6.96
N LEU A 70 2.27 19.48 -5.82
CA LEU A 70 0.82 19.45 -5.65
C LEU A 70 0.20 20.82 -5.90
N VAL A 71 0.78 21.87 -5.32
CA VAL A 71 0.34 23.25 -5.50
C VAL A 71 0.38 23.66 -6.97
N GLU A 72 1.45 23.36 -7.67
CA GLU A 72 1.57 23.58 -9.12
C GLU A 72 0.55 22.77 -9.92
N PHE A 73 0.35 21.50 -9.57
CA PHE A 73 -0.57 20.60 -10.26
C PHE A 73 -2.01 21.09 -10.23
N VAL A 74 -2.47 21.64 -9.11
CA VAL A 74 -3.81 22.25 -9.02
C VAL A 74 -3.87 23.64 -9.64
N GLY A 75 -2.79 24.10 -10.29
CA GLY A 75 -2.72 25.37 -11.00
C GLY A 75 -2.69 26.59 -10.08
N ILE A 76 -2.04 26.48 -8.94
CA ILE A 76 -1.77 27.60 -8.04
C ILE A 76 -0.40 28.17 -8.43
N HIS A 77 -0.38 29.45 -8.78
CA HIS A 77 0.81 30.15 -9.22
C HIS A 77 1.71 30.55 -8.05
N ASP A 78 2.99 30.83 -8.37
CA ASP A 78 3.97 31.31 -7.40
C ASP A 78 3.49 32.63 -6.75
N HIS A 79 3.91 32.80 -5.50
CA HIS A 79 3.63 33.97 -4.66
C HIS A 79 2.16 34.20 -4.28
N LEU A 80 1.23 33.28 -4.62
CA LEU A 80 -0.14 33.37 -4.15
C LEU A 80 -0.20 33.19 -2.63
N LYS A 81 -0.83 34.14 -1.94
CA LYS A 81 -1.03 34.06 -0.48
C LYS A 81 -2.29 33.26 -0.15
N TRP A 82 -2.31 32.60 1.01
CA TRP A 82 -3.48 31.88 1.48
C TRP A 82 -4.76 32.71 1.50
N ALA A 83 -4.67 33.98 1.88
CA ALA A 83 -5.81 34.89 1.87
C ALA A 83 -6.44 35.11 0.48
N GLN A 84 -5.69 34.86 -0.58
CA GLN A 84 -6.11 35.05 -1.97
C GLN A 84 -6.54 33.73 -2.64
N LEU A 85 -6.37 32.60 -1.97
CA LEU A 85 -6.70 31.30 -2.51
C LEU A 85 -8.22 31.17 -2.66
N THR A 86 -8.67 30.90 -3.88
CA THR A 86 -10.08 30.66 -4.18
C THR A 86 -10.58 29.36 -3.55
N LYS A 87 -11.88 29.29 -3.27
CA LYS A 87 -12.49 28.07 -2.70
C LYS A 87 -12.34 26.85 -3.61
N ASP A 88 -12.41 27.05 -4.93
CA ASP A 88 -12.26 25.96 -5.90
C ASP A 88 -10.85 25.39 -5.90
N LYS A 89 -9.82 26.24 -5.85
CA LYS A 89 -8.42 25.81 -5.75
C LYS A 89 -8.12 25.15 -4.41
N GLU A 90 -8.71 25.67 -3.33
CA GLU A 90 -8.62 25.02 -2.01
C GLU A 90 -9.24 23.62 -2.03
N ALA A 91 -10.44 23.48 -2.57
CA ALA A 91 -11.12 22.19 -2.69
C ALA A 91 -10.31 21.21 -3.54
N SER A 92 -9.76 21.66 -4.67
CA SER A 92 -8.89 20.83 -5.53
C SER A 92 -7.62 20.39 -4.78
N LEU A 93 -6.99 21.29 -4.03
CA LEU A 93 -5.80 20.95 -3.26
C LEU A 93 -6.10 19.94 -2.13
N ILE A 94 -7.22 20.11 -1.44
CA ILE A 94 -7.70 19.15 -0.43
C ILE A 94 -7.96 17.80 -1.08
N GLN A 95 -8.67 17.76 -2.20
CA GLN A 95 -8.97 16.55 -2.94
C GLN A 95 -7.70 15.77 -3.30
N GLU A 96 -6.66 16.45 -3.81
CA GLU A 96 -5.39 15.82 -4.15
C GLU A 96 -4.63 15.32 -2.91
N LEU A 97 -4.73 16.02 -1.77
CA LEU A 97 -4.07 15.63 -0.54
C LEU A 97 -4.65 14.37 0.10
N ILE A 98 -5.97 14.24 0.13
CA ILE A 98 -6.66 13.18 0.90
C ILE A 98 -7.32 12.12 0.05
N SER A 99 -7.51 12.35 -1.24
CA SER A 99 -8.20 11.45 -2.15
C SER A 99 -7.69 11.58 -3.59
N GLY A 100 -6.39 11.87 -3.73
CA GLY A 100 -5.74 11.98 -5.04
C GLY A 100 -5.91 10.68 -5.84
N ARG A 101 -6.32 10.77 -7.11
CA ARG A 101 -6.57 9.64 -7.98
C ARG A 101 -5.42 9.43 -8.94
N TYR A 102 -4.93 8.19 -9.01
CA TYR A 102 -3.79 7.83 -9.86
C TYR A 102 -4.12 6.58 -10.66
N SER A 103 -3.97 6.67 -11.97
CA SER A 103 -4.09 5.51 -12.86
C SER A 103 -2.82 4.67 -12.81
N VAL A 104 -2.98 3.38 -12.55
CA VAL A 104 -1.93 2.37 -12.64
C VAL A 104 -2.06 1.70 -14.01
N GLN A 105 -0.95 1.67 -14.75
CA GLN A 105 -0.89 1.13 -16.11
C GLN A 105 0.25 0.12 -16.23
N GLY A 106 0.17 -0.95 -15.46
CA GLY A 106 1.17 -1.99 -15.45
C GLY A 106 1.98 -2.05 -14.16
N LYS A 107 2.90 -2.98 -14.11
CA LYS A 107 3.87 -3.16 -13.01
C LYS A 107 5.29 -3.03 -13.53
N THR A 108 6.20 -2.58 -12.69
CA THR A 108 7.64 -2.71 -12.96
C THR A 108 8.04 -4.17 -12.76
N THR A 109 8.76 -4.71 -13.73
CA THR A 109 9.38 -6.04 -13.62
C THR A 109 10.70 -5.90 -12.86
N ASN A 110 10.65 -5.76 -11.54
CA ASN A 110 11.84 -5.97 -10.72
C ASN A 110 12.03 -7.47 -10.52
N LYS A 111 13.29 -7.90 -10.61
CA LYS A 111 13.64 -9.31 -10.40
C LYS A 111 13.62 -9.73 -8.92
N ASP A 112 13.58 -8.76 -8.02
CA ASP A 112 13.57 -8.99 -6.58
C ASP A 112 12.13 -9.06 -6.08
N GLU A 113 11.49 -10.20 -6.23
CA GLU A 113 10.18 -10.48 -5.63
C GLU A 113 10.37 -10.84 -4.16
N PHE A 114 9.59 -10.22 -3.27
CA PHE A 114 9.64 -10.50 -1.83
C PHE A 114 8.82 -11.72 -1.45
N VAL A 115 7.76 -12.02 -2.20
CA VAL A 115 6.86 -13.15 -1.97
C VAL A 115 6.08 -13.44 -3.24
N THR A 116 5.83 -14.71 -3.52
CA THR A 116 4.99 -15.15 -4.64
C THR A 116 3.58 -15.46 -4.15
N CYS A 117 2.57 -14.87 -4.78
CA CYS A 117 1.18 -15.17 -4.51
C CYS A 117 0.77 -16.46 -5.23
N GLY A 118 0.22 -17.42 -4.47
CA GLY A 118 -0.22 -18.71 -4.99
C GLY A 118 0.54 -19.88 -4.38
N GLY A 119 0.15 -21.09 -4.76
CA GLY A 119 0.71 -22.33 -4.21
C GLY A 119 -0.35 -23.40 -4.00
N VAL A 120 -0.01 -24.45 -3.26
CA VAL A 120 -0.94 -25.51 -2.87
C VAL A 120 -2.02 -24.91 -1.97
N SER A 121 -3.29 -25.19 -2.31
CA SER A 121 -4.46 -24.66 -1.60
C SER A 121 -4.42 -25.10 -0.13
N LEU A 122 -4.62 -24.14 0.78
CA LEU A 122 -4.62 -24.41 2.22
C LEU A 122 -5.74 -25.37 2.67
N ASN A 123 -6.83 -25.45 1.92
CA ASN A 123 -7.92 -26.39 2.18
C ASN A 123 -7.52 -27.86 1.96
N GLU A 124 -6.46 -28.10 1.20
CA GLU A 124 -5.94 -29.42 0.87
C GLU A 124 -4.89 -29.91 1.87
N ILE A 125 -4.60 -29.13 2.89
CA ILE A 125 -3.55 -29.42 3.88
C ILE A 125 -4.15 -29.67 5.26
N ASP A 126 -3.69 -30.69 5.95
CA ASP A 126 -3.88 -30.84 7.39
C ASP A 126 -2.78 -30.07 8.12
N PHE A 127 -3.11 -28.94 8.74
CA PHE A 127 -2.15 -28.08 9.44
C PHE A 127 -1.56 -28.69 10.72
N LYS A 128 -2.05 -29.84 11.20
CA LYS A 128 -1.45 -30.53 12.34
C LYS A 128 -0.20 -31.31 11.94
N THR A 129 -0.24 -31.88 10.74
CA THR A 129 0.81 -32.74 10.18
C THR A 129 1.47 -32.12 8.96
N MET A 130 0.89 -31.06 8.40
CA MET A 130 1.26 -30.47 7.11
C MET A 130 1.13 -31.47 5.94
N GLU A 131 0.36 -32.52 6.12
CA GLU A 131 0.11 -33.58 5.12
C GLU A 131 -1.00 -33.13 4.15
N SER A 132 -0.86 -33.59 2.90
CA SER A 132 -1.91 -33.42 1.89
C SER A 132 -3.15 -34.25 2.24
N ARG A 133 -4.32 -33.65 2.18
CA ARG A 133 -5.60 -34.36 2.30
C ARG A 133 -5.94 -35.21 1.06
N LEU A 134 -5.26 -34.96 -0.07
CA LEU A 134 -5.48 -35.63 -1.33
C LEU A 134 -4.51 -36.79 -1.60
N VAL A 135 -3.29 -36.68 -1.11
CA VAL A 135 -2.23 -37.63 -1.36
C VAL A 135 -1.57 -38.03 -0.01
N PRO A 136 -1.94 -39.19 0.54
CA PRO A 136 -1.32 -39.69 1.79
C PRO A 136 0.19 -39.77 1.71
N GLY A 137 0.88 -39.42 2.78
CA GLY A 137 2.35 -39.45 2.89
C GLY A 137 3.05 -38.25 2.20
N LEU A 138 2.31 -37.33 1.57
CA LEU A 138 2.87 -36.13 0.97
C LEU A 138 2.69 -34.92 1.88
N HIS A 139 3.79 -34.35 2.34
CA HIS A 139 3.81 -33.18 3.22
C HIS A 139 4.31 -31.93 2.50
N PHE A 140 3.78 -30.77 2.88
CA PHE A 140 4.14 -29.47 2.30
C PHE A 140 4.55 -28.48 3.39
N ALA A 141 5.58 -27.68 3.14
CA ALA A 141 5.99 -26.59 4.02
C ALA A 141 6.69 -25.47 3.24
N GLY A 142 6.56 -24.24 3.72
CA GLY A 142 7.19 -23.07 3.09
C GLY A 142 6.37 -22.45 1.98
N GLU A 143 7.03 -21.75 1.07
CA GLU A 143 6.40 -20.93 0.03
C GLU A 143 5.73 -21.75 -1.11
N CYS A 144 5.81 -23.07 -1.08
CA CYS A 144 5.01 -23.91 -1.97
C CYS A 144 3.53 -23.95 -1.58
N LEU A 145 3.18 -23.52 -0.37
CA LEU A 145 1.82 -23.33 0.09
C LEU A 145 1.29 -21.95 -0.34
N ASP A 146 -0.02 -21.84 -0.50
CA ASP A 146 -0.69 -20.56 -0.78
C ASP A 146 -0.68 -19.62 0.46
N ILE A 147 0.53 -19.26 0.91
CA ILE A 147 0.80 -18.38 2.03
C ILE A 147 1.62 -17.20 1.51
N ASP A 148 0.98 -16.05 1.39
CA ASP A 148 1.55 -14.82 0.88
C ASP A 148 1.31 -13.65 1.85
N GLY A 149 1.81 -13.79 3.06
CA GLY A 149 1.69 -12.76 4.10
C GLY A 149 2.46 -11.48 3.75
N ILE A 150 2.06 -10.39 4.39
CA ILE A 150 2.76 -9.10 4.26
C ILE A 150 4.22 -9.21 4.72
N THR A 151 5.09 -8.36 4.18
CA THR A 151 6.49 -8.24 4.60
C THR A 151 6.58 -7.97 6.11
N GLY A 152 7.47 -8.69 6.81
CA GLY A 152 7.64 -8.59 8.26
C GLY A 152 8.02 -9.90 8.94
N GLY A 153 8.54 -10.87 8.19
CA GLY A 153 8.99 -12.17 8.70
C GLY A 153 7.87 -13.22 8.83
N TYR A 154 6.62 -12.88 8.53
CA TYR A 154 5.47 -13.80 8.65
C TYR A 154 5.61 -15.02 7.75
N ASN A 155 6.08 -14.87 6.51
CA ASN A 155 6.26 -15.98 5.57
C ASN A 155 7.38 -16.92 6.04
N LEU A 156 8.48 -16.37 6.57
CA LEU A 156 9.56 -17.17 7.18
C LEU A 156 9.07 -17.93 8.41
N GLN A 157 8.28 -17.29 9.26
CA GLN A 157 7.72 -17.94 10.44
C GLN A 157 6.76 -19.07 10.04
N ALA A 158 5.92 -18.88 9.04
CA ALA A 158 5.04 -19.91 8.50
C ALA A 158 5.85 -21.08 7.93
N ALA A 159 6.90 -20.79 7.15
CA ALA A 159 7.77 -21.81 6.58
C ALA A 159 8.47 -22.66 7.65
N TRP A 160 9.05 -22.04 8.67
CA TRP A 160 9.71 -22.75 9.77
C TRP A 160 8.74 -23.58 10.61
N THR A 161 7.57 -23.01 10.93
CA THR A 161 6.53 -23.72 11.69
C THR A 161 6.02 -24.92 10.92
N GLY A 162 5.66 -24.72 9.64
CA GLY A 162 5.20 -25.81 8.77
C GLY A 162 6.25 -26.89 8.58
N GLY A 163 7.52 -26.52 8.34
CA GLY A 163 8.63 -27.45 8.23
C GLY A 163 8.85 -28.31 9.49
N ARG A 164 8.74 -27.67 10.68
CA ARG A 164 8.81 -28.37 11.94
C ARG A 164 7.66 -29.37 12.12
N LEU A 165 6.43 -28.96 11.83
CA LEU A 165 5.23 -29.81 11.96
C LEU A 165 5.31 -31.01 11.00
N ALA A 166 5.66 -30.77 9.73
CA ALA A 166 5.86 -31.83 8.74
C ALA A 166 6.95 -32.83 9.17
N GLY A 167 8.11 -32.32 9.61
CA GLY A 167 9.21 -33.18 10.07
C GLY A 167 8.86 -34.03 11.29
N LEU A 168 8.09 -33.46 12.24
CA LEU A 168 7.62 -34.24 13.40
C LEU A 168 6.59 -35.30 13.02
N ALA A 169 5.68 -35.01 12.08
CA ALA A 169 4.69 -35.95 11.59
C ALA A 169 5.39 -37.13 10.90
N MET A 170 6.25 -36.87 9.92
CA MET A 170 7.00 -37.90 9.20
C MET A 170 7.93 -38.76 10.09
N ALA A 171 8.40 -38.22 11.21
CA ALA A 171 9.25 -38.96 12.13
C ALA A 171 8.47 -39.93 13.06
N ASN A 172 7.15 -39.78 13.13
CA ASN A 172 6.27 -40.60 13.99
C ASN A 172 5.41 -41.59 13.19
N GLU A 173 5.59 -41.67 11.88
CA GLU A 173 5.08 -42.72 11.00
C GLU A 173 6.02 -43.91 10.96
#